data_c7d1d2a29214b40b63b70f77ed807d8c
#
_entry.id   c7d1d2a29214b40b63b70f77ed807d8c
#
_cell.length_a   1.000
_cell.length_b   1.000
_cell.length_c   1.000
_cell.angle_alpha   90.00
_cell.angle_beta   90.00
_cell.angle_gamma   90.00
#
_symmetry.space_group_name_H-M   'P 1'
#
loop_
_entity.id
_entity.type
_entity.pdbx_description
1 polymer ?
#
loop_
_entity_poly.entity_id
_entity_poly.type
_entity_poly.pdbx_seq_one_letter_code
_entity_poly.pdbx_strand_id
1 'polypeptide(L)'
;MTMDKKRIEYYKKKLLTRREELLKSITRTEEEGRTADDDPTVDLADKAANSYTKEFLFGQTNADRSMLQLIDQALQRIKENKFGTCVQCEQELQQKRLDAVPWARHCVTCQEKQEQGLL
;
A
#
# COMPACT_ATOMS: atom_id res chain seq x y z
N MET A 1 19.56 -0.97 -17.00
CA MET A 1 20.54 -1.61 -16.12
C MET A 1 19.81 -2.39 -15.02
N THR A 2 20.18 -3.65 -14.85
CA THR A 2 19.49 -4.51 -13.86
C THR A 2 20.12 -4.34 -12.48
N MET A 3 19.24 -4.33 -11.47
CA MET A 3 19.67 -4.26 -10.08
C MET A 3 20.33 -5.58 -9.67
N ASP A 4 21.36 -5.48 -8.80
CA ASP A 4 22.03 -6.64 -8.23
C ASP A 4 21.02 -7.55 -7.51
N LYS A 5 21.21 -8.87 -7.63
CA LYS A 5 20.33 -9.87 -6.99
C LYS A 5 20.19 -9.66 -5.48
N LYS A 6 21.26 -9.28 -4.80
CA LYS A 6 21.24 -9.03 -3.35
C LYS A 6 20.32 -7.86 -3.00
N ARG A 7 20.37 -6.80 -3.80
CA ARG A 7 19.52 -5.63 -3.60
C ARG A 7 18.06 -5.95 -3.89
N ILE A 8 17.80 -6.72 -4.95
CA ILE A 8 16.45 -7.17 -5.29
C ILE A 8 15.87 -8.01 -4.15
N GLU A 9 16.65 -8.95 -3.60
CA GLU A 9 16.21 -9.76 -2.47
C GLU A 9 15.93 -8.92 -1.23
N TYR A 10 16.75 -7.89 -0.99
CA TYR A 10 16.54 -6.97 0.11
C TYR A 10 15.21 -6.24 -0.01
N TYR A 11 14.90 -5.68 -1.18
CA TYR A 11 13.63 -5.00 -1.41
C TYR A 11 12.45 -5.96 -1.43
N LYS A 12 12.63 -7.13 -2.00
CA LYS A 12 11.60 -8.18 -1.98
C LYS A 12 11.20 -8.53 -0.55
N LYS A 13 12.19 -8.69 0.32
CA LYS A 13 11.96 -9.00 1.73
C LYS A 13 11.17 -7.87 2.43
N LYS A 14 11.55 -6.64 2.18
CA LYS A 14 10.83 -5.47 2.71
C LYS A 14 9.38 -5.45 2.23
N LEU A 15 9.16 -5.70 0.94
CA LEU A 15 7.83 -5.73 0.35
C LEU A 15 6.96 -6.83 0.96
N LEU A 16 7.51 -8.03 1.11
CA LEU A 16 6.78 -9.16 1.69
C LEU A 16 6.43 -8.91 3.16
N THR A 17 7.34 -8.33 3.93
CA THR A 17 7.10 -7.98 5.33
C THR A 17 5.98 -6.95 5.44
N ARG A 18 6.04 -5.90 4.64
CA ARG A 18 5.01 -4.85 4.64
C ARG A 18 3.66 -5.40 4.19
N ARG A 19 3.67 -6.29 3.19
CA ARG A 19 2.46 -6.97 2.71
C ARG A 19 1.77 -7.74 3.84
N GLU A 20 2.56 -8.51 4.60
CA GLU A 20 2.03 -9.28 5.72
C GLU A 20 1.43 -8.37 6.80
N GLU A 21 2.12 -7.27 7.15
CA GLU A 21 1.63 -6.29 8.11
C GLU A 21 0.29 -5.68 7.66
N LEU A 22 0.18 -5.35 6.37
CA LEU A 22 -1.04 -4.77 5.81
C LEU A 22 -2.19 -5.76 5.83
N LEU A 23 -1.95 -7.03 5.50
CA LEU A 23 -2.97 -8.07 5.54
C LEU A 23 -3.52 -8.27 6.95
N LYS A 24 -2.63 -8.27 7.96
CA LYS A 24 -3.03 -8.36 9.37
C LYS A 24 -3.86 -7.14 9.78
N SER A 25 -3.42 -5.94 9.37
CA SER A 25 -4.13 -4.70 9.68
C SER A 25 -5.53 -4.68 9.06
N ILE A 26 -5.66 -5.09 7.80
CA ILE A 26 -6.95 -5.15 7.09
C ILE A 26 -7.91 -6.10 7.82
N THR A 27 -7.46 -7.30 8.13
CA THR A 27 -8.28 -8.30 8.82
C THR A 27 -8.76 -7.79 10.18
N ARG A 28 -7.86 -7.21 10.98
CA ARG A 28 -8.21 -6.68 12.30
C ARG A 28 -9.22 -5.53 12.18
N THR A 29 -9.00 -4.62 11.24
CA THR A 29 -9.86 -3.46 11.04
C THR A 29 -11.27 -3.89 10.61
N GLU A 30 -11.39 -4.87 9.74
CA GLU A 30 -12.68 -5.43 9.31
C GLU A 30 -13.42 -6.08 10.48
N GLU A 31 -12.72 -6.83 11.34
CA GLU A 31 -13.31 -7.44 12.53
C GLU A 31 -13.81 -6.38 13.51
N GLU A 32 -13.02 -5.35 13.78
CA GLU A 32 -13.41 -4.24 14.65
C GLU A 32 -14.66 -3.53 14.10
N GLY A 33 -14.71 -3.29 12.80
CA GLY A 33 -15.86 -2.68 12.16
C GLY A 33 -17.12 -3.52 12.27
N ARG A 34 -17.02 -4.83 12.13
CA ARG A 34 -18.15 -5.75 12.31
C ARG A 34 -18.64 -5.79 13.75
N THR A 35 -17.71 -5.88 14.70
CA THR A 35 -18.06 -5.92 16.12
C THR A 35 -18.80 -4.64 16.54
N ALA A 36 -18.37 -3.48 16.04
CA ALA A 36 -19.03 -2.22 16.35
C ALA A 36 -20.48 -2.15 15.85
N ASP A 37 -20.79 -2.90 14.79
CA ASP A 37 -22.12 -2.91 14.17
C ASP A 37 -23.12 -3.88 14.85
N ASP A 38 -22.61 -4.92 15.52
CA ASP A 38 -23.40 -6.07 15.97
C ASP A 38 -23.80 -6.04 17.44
N ASP A 39 -23.55 -4.98 18.20
CA ASP A 39 -23.87 -4.91 19.62
C ASP A 39 -25.33 -4.47 19.82
N PRO A 40 -26.23 -5.37 20.31
CA PRO A 40 -27.66 -5.04 20.46
C PRO A 40 -27.96 -4.16 21.69
N THR A 41 -26.98 -3.91 22.57
CA THR A 41 -27.19 -3.12 23.77
C THR A 41 -26.89 -1.63 23.58
N VAL A 42 -26.44 -1.26 22.39
CA VAL A 42 -26.01 0.10 22.05
C VAL A 42 -27.25 0.98 21.77
N ASP A 43 -27.36 2.14 22.41
CA ASP A 43 -28.45 3.08 22.17
C ASP A 43 -28.23 3.88 20.86
N LEU A 44 -29.18 4.78 20.54
CA LEU A 44 -29.17 5.50 19.27
C LEU A 44 -27.93 6.41 19.11
N ALA A 45 -27.50 7.05 20.18
CA ALA A 45 -26.31 7.90 20.17
C ALA A 45 -25.03 7.08 19.97
N ASP A 46 -24.95 5.93 20.66
CA ASP A 46 -23.83 5.02 20.52
C ASP A 46 -23.79 4.39 19.13
N LYS A 47 -24.96 4.10 18.53
CA LYS A 47 -25.02 3.62 17.14
C LYS A 47 -24.47 4.65 16.16
N ALA A 48 -24.77 5.93 16.36
CA ALA A 48 -24.20 7.00 15.54
C ALA A 48 -22.68 7.06 15.68
N ALA A 49 -22.16 6.97 16.90
CA ALA A 49 -20.72 6.93 17.15
C ALA A 49 -20.07 5.71 16.52
N ASN A 50 -20.73 4.54 16.63
CA ASN A 50 -20.23 3.31 16.02
C ASN A 50 -20.21 3.39 14.49
N SER A 51 -21.19 4.04 13.87
CA SER A 51 -21.22 4.27 12.42
C SER A 51 -20.03 5.13 11.98
N TYR A 52 -19.70 6.17 12.75
CA TYR A 52 -18.55 7.01 12.49
C TYR A 52 -17.25 6.21 12.58
N THR A 53 -17.10 5.39 13.61
CA THR A 53 -15.95 4.51 13.79
C THR A 53 -15.84 3.53 12.64
N LYS A 54 -16.95 2.94 12.23
CA LYS A 54 -17.02 1.99 11.12
C LYS A 54 -16.56 2.64 9.82
N GLU A 55 -17.03 3.84 9.51
CA GLU A 55 -16.60 4.58 8.31
C GLU A 55 -15.11 4.88 8.34
N PHE A 56 -14.58 5.29 9.47
CA PHE A 56 -13.15 5.55 9.64
C PHE A 56 -12.34 4.29 9.40
N LEU A 57 -12.73 3.17 10.02
CA LEU A 57 -12.03 1.89 9.88
C LEU A 57 -12.07 1.38 8.44
N PHE A 58 -13.21 1.49 7.76
CA PHE A 58 -13.33 1.07 6.37
C PHE A 58 -12.53 1.98 5.43
N GLY A 59 -12.45 3.28 5.71
CA GLY A 59 -11.60 4.20 4.97
C GLY A 59 -10.12 3.83 5.10
N GLN A 60 -9.69 3.48 6.30
CA GLN A 60 -8.33 3.01 6.56
C GLN A 60 -8.05 1.69 5.82
N THR A 61 -9.01 0.78 5.82
CA THR A 61 -8.91 -0.50 5.09
C THR A 61 -8.75 -0.25 3.60
N ASN A 62 -9.46 0.72 3.02
CA ASN A 62 -9.33 1.06 1.61
C ASN A 62 -7.95 1.61 1.28
N ALA A 63 -7.38 2.45 2.14
CA ALA A 63 -6.02 2.95 1.98
C ALA A 63 -5.00 1.81 2.04
N ASP A 64 -5.16 0.90 2.99
CA ASP A 64 -4.30 -0.28 3.14
C ASP A 64 -4.39 -1.19 1.92
N ARG A 65 -5.59 -1.39 1.37
CA ARG A 65 -5.79 -2.20 0.15
C ARG A 65 -5.13 -1.56 -1.06
N SER A 66 -5.19 -0.24 -1.19
CA SER A 66 -4.49 0.48 -2.25
C SER A 66 -2.98 0.30 -2.15
N MET A 67 -2.44 0.40 -0.93
CA MET A 67 -1.03 0.16 -0.67
C MET A 67 -0.65 -1.29 -1.01
N LEU A 68 -1.50 -2.25 -0.64
CA LEU A 68 -1.29 -3.66 -0.95
C LEU A 68 -1.19 -3.90 -2.46
N GLN A 69 -2.02 -3.23 -3.26
CA GLN A 69 -1.96 -3.32 -4.71
C GLN A 69 -0.62 -2.83 -5.25
N LEU A 70 -0.12 -1.71 -4.72
CA LEU A 70 1.19 -1.17 -5.12
C LEU A 70 2.31 -2.15 -4.79
N ILE A 71 2.25 -2.79 -3.62
CA ILE A 71 3.23 -3.79 -3.21
C ILE A 71 3.18 -5.00 -4.12
N ASP A 72 1.98 -5.50 -4.43
CA ASP A 72 1.81 -6.65 -5.32
C ASP A 72 2.30 -6.35 -6.72
N GLN A 73 2.09 -5.14 -7.22
CA GLN A 73 2.63 -4.71 -8.52
C GLN A 73 4.16 -4.69 -8.48
N ALA A 74 4.76 -4.20 -7.40
CA ALA A 74 6.22 -4.18 -7.25
C ALA A 74 6.79 -5.61 -7.23
N LEU A 75 6.14 -6.53 -6.52
CA LEU A 75 6.55 -7.93 -6.49
C LEU A 75 6.44 -8.58 -7.87
N GLN A 76 5.40 -8.25 -8.63
CA GLN A 76 5.24 -8.74 -10.00
C GLN A 76 6.36 -8.21 -10.89
N ARG A 77 6.75 -6.96 -10.75
CA ARG A 77 7.85 -6.37 -11.52
C ARG A 77 9.19 -7.02 -11.19
N ILE A 78 9.38 -7.47 -9.95
CA ILE A 78 10.56 -8.28 -9.60
C ILE A 78 10.60 -9.56 -10.41
N LYS A 79 9.46 -10.25 -10.54
CA LYS A 79 9.34 -11.47 -11.35
C LYS A 79 9.63 -11.22 -12.82
N GLU A 80 9.25 -10.05 -13.33
CA GLU A 80 9.42 -9.67 -14.72
C GLU A 80 10.79 -9.04 -15.01
N ASN A 81 11.65 -8.93 -14.02
CA ASN A 81 12.96 -8.28 -14.12
C ASN A 81 12.87 -6.79 -14.52
N LYS A 82 11.81 -6.12 -14.09
CA LYS A 82 11.57 -4.69 -14.37
C LYS A 82 11.59 -3.84 -13.11
N PHE A 83 11.89 -4.43 -11.96
CA PHE A 83 11.91 -3.71 -10.69
C PHE A 83 13.01 -2.66 -10.67
N GLY A 84 12.71 -1.50 -10.10
CA GLY A 84 13.67 -0.40 -9.96
C GLY A 84 13.70 0.56 -11.14
N THR A 85 12.75 0.45 -12.07
CA THR A 85 12.63 1.38 -13.20
C THR A 85 11.28 2.07 -13.17
N CYS A 86 11.24 3.33 -13.62
CA CYS A 86 10.00 4.09 -13.72
C CYS A 86 9.10 3.47 -14.79
N VAL A 87 7.82 3.28 -14.47
CA VAL A 87 6.86 2.69 -15.42
C VAL A 87 6.53 3.64 -16.57
N GLN A 88 6.78 4.94 -16.41
CA GLN A 88 6.44 5.94 -17.41
C GLN A 88 7.61 6.27 -18.33
N CYS A 89 8.78 6.61 -17.77
CA CYS A 89 9.94 7.05 -18.55
C CYS A 89 11.03 5.99 -18.69
N GLU A 90 10.89 4.86 -18.01
CA GLU A 90 11.80 3.72 -18.03
C GLU A 90 13.21 3.99 -17.48
N GLN A 91 13.41 5.15 -16.85
CA GLN A 91 14.68 5.47 -16.18
C GLN A 91 14.77 4.76 -14.83
N GLU A 92 15.99 4.52 -14.37
CA GLU A 92 16.21 3.91 -13.07
C GLU A 92 15.71 4.81 -11.94
N LEU A 93 15.04 4.20 -10.95
CA LEU A 93 14.65 4.90 -9.74
C LEU A 93 15.88 5.06 -8.83
N GLN A 94 15.96 6.20 -8.16
CA GLN A 94 17.04 6.46 -7.22
C GLN A 94 16.97 5.49 -6.04
N GLN A 95 18.15 5.03 -5.57
CA GLN A 95 18.22 4.10 -4.46
C GLN A 95 17.55 4.67 -3.20
N LYS A 96 17.75 5.95 -2.92
CA LYS A 96 17.12 6.61 -1.77
C LYS A 96 15.60 6.53 -1.83
N ARG A 97 15.03 6.66 -3.03
CA ARG A 97 13.59 6.56 -3.23
C ARG A 97 13.09 5.15 -2.96
N LEU A 98 13.80 4.14 -3.46
CA LEU A 98 13.45 2.73 -3.22
C LEU A 98 13.59 2.35 -1.76
N ASP A 99 14.60 2.89 -1.07
CA ASP A 99 14.79 2.62 0.36
C ASP A 99 13.62 3.16 1.19
N ALA A 100 13.10 4.32 0.82
CA ALA A 100 11.97 4.93 1.50
C ALA A 100 10.63 4.35 1.05
N VAL A 101 10.49 4.05 -0.25
CA VAL A 101 9.25 3.60 -0.88
C VAL A 101 9.55 2.42 -1.80
N PRO A 102 9.72 1.19 -1.25
CA PRO A 102 10.08 0.02 -2.07
C PRO A 102 9.05 -0.31 -3.16
N TRP A 103 7.80 0.14 -2.99
CA TRP A 103 6.73 -0.07 -3.98
C TRP A 103 6.65 1.06 -5.00
N ALA A 104 7.61 1.98 -5.03
CA ALA A 104 7.60 3.10 -5.98
C ALA A 104 7.64 2.59 -7.42
N ARG A 105 6.78 3.14 -8.26
CA ARG A 105 6.69 2.79 -9.67
C ARG A 105 7.02 3.96 -10.61
N HIS A 106 7.09 5.18 -10.07
CA HIS A 106 7.44 6.38 -10.82
C HIS A 106 8.70 7.01 -10.23
N CYS A 107 9.55 7.60 -11.08
CA CYS A 107 10.61 8.47 -10.61
C CYS A 107 9.99 9.76 -10.04
N VAL A 108 10.80 10.57 -9.34
CA VAL A 108 10.31 11.79 -8.71
C VAL A 108 9.63 12.70 -9.74
N THR A 109 10.26 12.90 -10.89
CA THR A 109 9.73 13.76 -11.95
C THR A 109 8.38 13.27 -12.47
N CYS A 110 8.25 11.97 -12.76
CA CYS A 110 7.00 11.39 -13.26
C CYS A 110 5.91 11.38 -12.18
N GLN A 111 6.29 11.16 -10.93
CA GLN A 111 5.35 11.22 -9.81
C GLN A 111 4.76 12.63 -9.66
N GLU A 112 5.61 13.65 -9.75
CA GLU A 112 5.14 15.03 -9.71
C GLU A 112 4.18 15.34 -10.85
N LYS A 113 4.48 14.85 -12.07
CA LYS A 113 3.60 15.03 -13.22
C LYS A 113 2.26 14.34 -13.01
N GLN A 114 2.25 13.15 -12.44
CA GLN A 114 1.01 12.43 -12.12
C GLN A 114 0.17 13.21 -11.12
N GLU A 115 0.78 13.72 -10.06
CA GLU A 115 0.10 14.51 -9.04
C GLU A 115 -0.48 15.82 -9.59
N GLN A 116 0.15 16.37 -10.62
CA GLN A 116 -0.32 17.57 -11.31
C GLN A 116 -1.35 17.27 -12.39
N GLY A 117 -1.68 15.99 -12.62
CA GLY A 117 -2.62 15.60 -13.64
C GLY A 117 -2.06 15.65 -15.08
N LEU A 118 -0.72 15.62 -15.23
CA LEU A 118 -0.07 15.68 -16.54
C LEU A 118 0.20 14.30 -17.14
N LEU A 119 -0.10 13.23 -16.42
CA LEU A 119 0.02 11.87 -16.90
C LEU A 119 -1.32 11.14 -16.85
#